data_e6e29ce2a83f31b9a556276fc9f3ee8b
#
_entry.id   e6e29ce2a83f31b9a556276fc9f3ee8b
#
_cell.length_a   1.000
_cell.length_b   1.000
_cell.length_c   1.000
_cell.angle_alpha   90.00
_cell.angle_beta   90.00
_cell.angle_gamma   90.00
#
_symmetry.space_group_name_H-M   'P 1'
#
loop_
_entity.id
_entity.type
_entity.pdbx_description
1 polymer ?
#
loop_
_entity_poly.entity_id
_entity_poly.type
_entity_poly.pdbx_seq_one_letter_code
_entity_poly.pdbx_strand_id
1 'polypeptide(L)'
;LNRVYAKAWSRRRLGRWRRWHDAALLLGPPVLIGVIGLWQPGVLRGGDWAEMALPWKIYAGACTFGVVSLVLHSTWRGLRPRPRAILDHDSRILDLAARLGGRPIGDGRHQGMARLGFNQTFQLDITSRTIQLPGLPPEWDGFSIVQWTDLHLTGTIDLRWFEEVVELTNELEPDLAVCTGDLVDNVDLLDWLPRTLGRVEAKLGRYFILGNHD
;
A
#
# COMPACT_ATOMS: atom_id res chain seq x y z
N LEU A 1 -11.36 6.98 7.35
CA LEU A 1 -10.44 6.11 8.08
C LEU A 1 -9.12 6.83 8.36
N ASN A 2 -8.46 7.42 7.35
CA ASN A 2 -7.17 8.11 7.51
C ASN A 2 -7.19 9.20 8.61
N ARG A 3 -8.29 9.95 8.75
CA ARG A 3 -8.42 10.95 9.84
C ARG A 3 -8.49 10.32 11.23
N VAL A 4 -8.96 9.08 11.36
CA VAL A 4 -9.00 8.34 12.63
C VAL A 4 -7.59 7.83 12.96
N TYR A 5 -6.86 7.33 11.96
CA TYR A 5 -5.47 6.87 12.14
C TYR A 5 -4.48 8.01 12.40
N ALA A 6 -4.77 9.22 11.94
CA ALA A 6 -3.97 10.41 12.24
C ALA A 6 -4.09 10.89 13.71
N LYS A 7 -5.00 10.30 14.50
CA LYS A 7 -5.13 10.63 15.92
C LYS A 7 -4.14 9.84 16.77
N ALA A 8 -3.52 10.49 17.74
CA ALA A 8 -2.63 9.88 18.73
C ALA A 8 -3.38 8.96 19.70
N TRP A 9 -4.07 7.96 19.18
CA TRP A 9 -4.79 6.94 19.96
C TRP A 9 -3.94 5.68 20.10
N SER A 10 -4.15 4.94 21.21
CA SER A 10 -3.47 3.67 21.41
C SER A 10 -3.81 2.67 20.29
N ARG A 11 -2.85 1.81 19.91
CA ARG A 11 -3.04 0.72 18.91
C ARG A 11 -4.29 -0.12 19.17
N ARG A 12 -4.61 -0.40 20.47
CA ARG A 12 -5.82 -1.16 20.85
C ARG A 12 -7.12 -0.42 20.48
N ARG A 13 -7.15 0.93 20.59
CA ARG A 13 -8.30 1.74 20.18
C ARG A 13 -8.43 1.77 18.67
N LEU A 14 -7.35 2.03 17.96
CA LEU A 14 -7.32 2.04 16.49
C LEU A 14 -7.74 0.69 15.92
N GLY A 15 -7.23 -0.42 16.46
CA GLY A 15 -7.61 -1.77 16.05
C GLY A 15 -9.09 -2.11 16.29
N ARG A 16 -9.71 -1.57 17.37
CA ARG A 16 -11.16 -1.70 17.57
C ARG A 16 -11.96 -0.93 16.52
N TRP A 17 -11.58 0.32 16.23
CA TRP A 17 -12.23 1.13 15.21
C TRP A 17 -12.10 0.52 13.82
N ARG A 18 -10.95 -0.04 13.49
CA ARG A 18 -10.75 -0.77 12.24
C ARG A 18 -11.71 -1.96 12.13
N ARG A 19 -11.82 -2.79 13.16
CA ARG A 19 -12.74 -3.95 13.15
C ARG A 19 -14.20 -3.52 12.99
N TRP A 20 -14.64 -2.45 13.65
CA TRP A 20 -15.99 -1.90 13.48
C TRP A 20 -16.22 -1.38 12.06
N HIS A 21 -15.26 -0.67 11.52
CA HIS A 21 -15.30 -0.19 10.14
C HIS A 21 -15.37 -1.36 9.14
N ASP A 22 -14.52 -2.37 9.30
CA ASP A 22 -14.47 -3.52 8.41
C ASP A 22 -15.76 -4.35 8.51
N ALA A 23 -16.30 -4.53 9.72
CA ALA A 23 -17.60 -5.15 9.95
C ALA A 23 -18.75 -4.34 9.31
N ALA A 24 -18.72 -3.01 9.42
CA ALA A 24 -19.72 -2.16 8.80
C ALA A 24 -19.67 -2.21 7.26
N LEU A 25 -18.47 -2.29 6.66
CA LEU A 25 -18.31 -2.46 5.22
C LEU A 25 -18.79 -3.83 4.74
N LEU A 26 -18.52 -4.89 5.50
CA LEU A 26 -18.88 -6.26 5.13
C LEU A 26 -20.39 -6.53 5.34
N LEU A 27 -20.92 -6.14 6.49
CA LEU A 27 -22.28 -6.46 6.92
C LEU A 27 -23.29 -5.37 6.53
N GLY A 28 -22.85 -4.13 6.40
CA GLY A 28 -23.71 -3.00 6.09
C GLY A 28 -24.55 -3.21 4.81
N PRO A 29 -23.96 -3.52 3.65
CA PRO A 29 -24.69 -3.74 2.42
C PRO A 29 -25.75 -4.87 2.50
N PRO A 30 -25.43 -6.10 2.95
CA PRO A 30 -26.44 -7.16 3.05
C PRO A 30 -27.53 -6.86 4.06
N VAL A 31 -27.19 -6.26 5.21
CA VAL A 31 -28.21 -5.83 6.19
C VAL A 31 -29.15 -4.79 5.59
N LEU A 32 -28.59 -3.83 4.87
CA LEU A 32 -29.36 -2.78 4.22
C LEU A 32 -30.32 -3.35 3.16
N ILE A 33 -29.81 -4.25 2.30
CA ILE A 33 -30.62 -4.93 1.29
C ILE A 33 -31.75 -5.74 1.96
N GLY A 34 -31.46 -6.43 3.06
CA GLY A 34 -32.45 -7.16 3.84
C GLY A 34 -33.53 -6.24 4.40
N VAL A 35 -33.15 -5.10 5.00
CA VAL A 35 -34.09 -4.11 5.53
C VAL A 35 -34.95 -3.50 4.43
N ILE A 36 -34.39 -3.15 3.26
CA ILE A 36 -35.15 -2.67 2.11
C ILE A 36 -36.13 -3.76 1.64
N GLY A 37 -35.66 -5.02 1.53
CA GLY A 37 -36.49 -6.15 1.10
C GLY A 37 -37.67 -6.41 2.02
N LEU A 38 -37.51 -6.20 3.34
CA LEU A 38 -38.59 -6.39 4.32
C LEU A 38 -39.57 -5.21 4.34
N TRP A 39 -39.09 -3.98 4.23
CA TRP A 39 -39.95 -2.79 4.36
C TRP A 39 -40.51 -2.27 3.04
N GLN A 40 -39.77 -2.42 1.96
CA GLN A 40 -40.19 -1.95 0.64
C GLN A 40 -39.76 -2.93 -0.46
N PRO A 41 -40.37 -4.13 -0.51
CA PRO A 41 -39.98 -5.17 -1.47
C PRO A 41 -40.16 -4.74 -2.93
N GLY A 42 -41.07 -3.81 -3.21
CA GLY A 42 -41.30 -3.24 -4.56
C GLY A 42 -40.09 -2.54 -5.12
N VAL A 43 -39.27 -1.87 -4.27
CA VAL A 43 -38.03 -1.18 -4.71
C VAL A 43 -37.02 -2.16 -5.28
N LEU A 44 -36.86 -3.34 -4.69
CA LEU A 44 -35.94 -4.38 -5.17
C LEU A 44 -36.43 -5.03 -6.48
N ARG A 45 -37.72 -4.88 -6.80
CA ARG A 45 -38.35 -5.40 -8.02
C ARG A 45 -38.51 -4.34 -9.12
N GLY A 46 -37.84 -3.19 -9.00
CA GLY A 46 -37.94 -2.10 -9.96
C GLY A 46 -39.13 -1.16 -9.75
N GLY A 47 -39.65 -1.09 -8.52
CA GLY A 47 -40.74 -0.19 -8.14
C GLY A 47 -40.40 1.29 -8.28
N ASP A 48 -41.44 2.16 -8.23
CA ASP A 48 -41.27 3.60 -8.44
C ASP A 48 -40.43 4.25 -7.33
N TRP A 49 -39.42 4.97 -7.77
CA TRP A 49 -38.59 5.81 -6.89
C TRP A 49 -39.40 6.82 -6.08
N ALA A 50 -40.51 7.31 -6.65
CA ALA A 50 -41.39 8.27 -5.96
C ALA A 50 -42.01 7.70 -4.69
N GLU A 51 -42.31 6.39 -4.67
CA GLU A 51 -42.90 5.70 -3.53
C GLU A 51 -41.90 5.33 -2.42
N MET A 52 -40.63 5.47 -2.68
CA MET A 52 -39.59 5.17 -1.69
C MET A 52 -39.67 6.12 -0.49
N ALA A 53 -39.60 5.57 0.72
CA ALA A 53 -39.59 6.36 1.95
C ALA A 53 -38.37 7.32 2.01
N LEU A 54 -38.56 8.50 2.57
CA LEU A 54 -37.58 9.58 2.61
C LEU A 54 -36.19 9.14 3.13
N PRO A 55 -36.04 8.34 4.19
CA PRO A 55 -34.73 7.88 4.66
C PRO A 55 -33.92 7.14 3.57
N TRP A 56 -34.59 6.34 2.74
CA TRP A 56 -33.97 5.59 1.67
C TRP A 56 -33.55 6.49 0.50
N LYS A 57 -34.35 7.51 0.18
CA LYS A 57 -33.97 8.54 -0.80
C LYS A 57 -32.70 9.28 -0.36
N ILE A 58 -32.64 9.69 0.92
CA ILE A 58 -31.46 10.34 1.51
C ILE A 58 -30.24 9.41 1.42
N TYR A 59 -30.38 8.15 1.81
CA TYR A 59 -29.30 7.18 1.78
C TYR A 59 -28.79 6.94 0.34
N ALA A 60 -29.67 6.72 -0.61
CA ALA A 60 -29.34 6.54 -2.01
C ALA A 60 -28.65 7.78 -2.59
N GLY A 61 -29.17 8.99 -2.24
CA GLY A 61 -28.52 10.25 -2.61
C GLY A 61 -27.10 10.38 -2.06
N ALA A 62 -26.89 10.01 -0.79
CA ALA A 62 -25.57 10.01 -0.17
C ALA A 62 -24.62 9.00 -0.84
N CYS A 63 -25.10 7.81 -1.16
CA CYS A 63 -24.30 6.81 -1.90
C CYS A 63 -23.93 7.31 -3.30
N THR A 64 -24.88 7.87 -4.04
CA THR A 64 -24.65 8.44 -5.37
C THR A 64 -23.64 9.58 -5.31
N PHE A 65 -23.80 10.50 -4.36
CA PHE A 65 -22.83 11.58 -4.12
C PHE A 65 -21.43 11.03 -3.82
N GLY A 66 -21.33 9.98 -3.00
CA GLY A 66 -20.07 9.33 -2.68
C GLY A 66 -19.38 8.74 -3.91
N VAL A 67 -20.14 8.01 -4.75
CA VAL A 67 -19.62 7.43 -6.00
C VAL A 67 -19.19 8.51 -6.98
N VAL A 68 -20.05 9.52 -7.21
CA VAL A 68 -19.73 10.65 -8.12
C VAL A 68 -18.47 11.39 -7.63
N SER A 69 -18.39 11.67 -6.32
CA SER A 69 -17.22 12.33 -5.73
C SER A 69 -15.94 11.49 -5.90
N LEU A 70 -16.03 10.17 -5.74
CA LEU A 70 -14.90 9.25 -5.94
C LEU A 70 -14.45 9.26 -7.41
N VAL A 71 -15.39 9.16 -8.35
CA VAL A 71 -15.10 9.19 -9.79
C VAL A 71 -14.46 10.51 -10.18
N LEU A 72 -15.06 11.65 -9.78
CA LEU A 72 -14.52 12.99 -10.08
C LEU A 72 -13.13 13.16 -9.48
N HIS A 73 -12.93 12.74 -8.22
CA HIS A 73 -11.62 12.83 -7.57
C HIS A 73 -10.56 11.96 -8.27
N SER A 74 -10.92 10.73 -8.64
CA SER A 74 -10.02 9.80 -9.34
C SER A 74 -9.65 10.32 -10.73
N THR A 75 -10.64 10.82 -11.47
CA THR A 75 -10.43 11.46 -12.79
C THR A 75 -9.52 12.66 -12.67
N TRP A 76 -9.80 13.56 -11.72
CA TRP A 76 -8.98 14.74 -11.49
C TRP A 76 -7.54 14.40 -11.10
N ARG A 77 -7.33 13.35 -10.25
CA ARG A 77 -5.98 12.86 -9.95
C ARG A 77 -5.26 12.32 -11.18
N GLY A 78 -5.98 11.56 -12.03
CA GLY A 78 -5.41 11.03 -13.28
C GLY A 78 -5.06 12.10 -14.31
N LEU A 79 -5.82 13.20 -14.31
CA LEU A 79 -5.58 14.33 -15.21
C LEU A 79 -4.58 15.37 -14.69
N ARG A 80 -4.15 15.25 -13.43
CA ARG A 80 -3.13 16.15 -12.87
C ARG A 80 -1.82 16.04 -13.63
N PRO A 81 -1.27 17.14 -14.13
CA PRO A 81 0.06 17.10 -14.72
C PRO A 81 1.09 16.70 -13.65
N ARG A 82 2.12 16.02 -14.09
CA ARG A 82 3.25 15.69 -13.20
C ARG A 82 3.86 16.99 -12.67
N PRO A 83 4.34 17.00 -11.40
CA PRO A 83 5.07 18.16 -10.88
C PRO A 83 6.23 18.53 -11.81
N ARG A 84 6.40 19.80 -12.10
CA ARG A 84 7.46 20.29 -12.99
C ARG A 84 8.87 19.96 -12.51
N ALA A 85 9.01 19.71 -11.20
CA ALA A 85 10.27 19.29 -10.60
C ALA A 85 10.70 17.85 -10.99
N ILE A 86 9.79 17.02 -11.49
CA ILE A 86 10.12 15.66 -11.96
C ILE A 86 10.47 15.78 -13.43
N LEU A 87 11.77 15.68 -13.73
CA LEU A 87 12.30 15.74 -15.09
C LEU A 87 12.10 14.42 -15.83
N ASP A 88 12.34 13.31 -15.12
CA ASP A 88 12.19 11.96 -15.67
C ASP A 88 11.51 11.03 -14.65
N HIS A 89 10.83 10.02 -15.17
CA HIS A 89 10.16 9.01 -14.37
C HIS A 89 10.10 7.71 -15.16
N ASP A 90 10.84 6.72 -14.71
CA ASP A 90 10.83 5.37 -15.23
C ASP A 90 10.36 4.39 -14.16
N SER A 91 9.68 3.33 -14.59
CA SER A 91 9.21 2.26 -13.69
C SER A 91 9.30 0.94 -14.43
N ARG A 92 9.97 -0.04 -13.83
CA ARG A 92 10.09 -1.39 -14.35
C ARG A 92 9.61 -2.41 -13.33
N ILE A 93 8.79 -3.34 -13.78
CA ILE A 93 8.30 -4.44 -12.96
C ILE A 93 9.12 -5.68 -13.25
N LEU A 94 9.72 -6.27 -12.23
CA LEU A 94 10.49 -7.52 -12.28
C LEU A 94 9.71 -8.63 -11.59
N ASP A 95 9.56 -9.77 -12.26
CA ASP A 95 9.02 -10.98 -11.63
C ASP A 95 10.15 -11.74 -10.93
N LEU A 96 10.27 -11.52 -9.61
CA LEU A 96 11.30 -12.19 -8.82
C LEU A 96 11.00 -13.68 -8.61
N ALA A 97 9.76 -14.13 -8.77
CA ALA A 97 9.47 -15.56 -8.75
C ALA A 97 10.08 -16.27 -9.95
N ALA A 98 10.02 -15.68 -11.14
CA ALA A 98 10.67 -16.21 -12.32
C ALA A 98 12.21 -16.18 -12.18
N ARG A 99 12.76 -15.09 -11.64
CA ARG A 99 14.20 -14.92 -11.45
C ARG A 99 14.79 -15.90 -10.42
N LEU A 100 14.05 -16.20 -9.36
CA LEU A 100 14.46 -17.15 -8.32
C LEU A 100 14.14 -18.63 -8.65
N GLY A 101 13.60 -18.90 -9.85
CA GLY A 101 13.23 -20.25 -10.27
C GLY A 101 12.00 -20.84 -9.58
N GLY A 102 11.18 -20.00 -8.93
CA GLY A 102 9.95 -20.38 -8.25
C GLY A 102 9.47 -19.32 -7.25
N ARG A 103 8.23 -19.45 -6.78
CA ARG A 103 7.67 -18.50 -5.83
C ARG A 103 8.37 -18.59 -4.48
N PRO A 104 9.01 -17.52 -3.97
CA PRO A 104 9.67 -17.49 -2.68
C PRO A 104 8.66 -17.33 -1.55
N ILE A 105 7.89 -18.39 -1.27
CA ILE A 105 6.89 -18.45 -0.21
C ILE A 105 7.56 -18.95 1.05
N GLY A 106 7.49 -18.15 2.11
CA GLY A 106 7.97 -18.52 3.43
C GLY A 106 6.90 -19.20 4.30
N ASP A 107 7.21 -19.39 5.58
CA ASP A 107 6.36 -20.09 6.56
C ASP A 107 5.41 -19.16 7.33
N GLY A 108 5.36 -17.89 6.94
CA GLY A 108 4.57 -16.87 7.61
C GLY A 108 3.06 -17.09 7.53
N ARG A 109 2.34 -16.36 8.38
CA ARG A 109 0.90 -16.50 8.63
C ARG A 109 0.00 -16.47 7.40
N HIS A 110 0.39 -15.73 6.34
CA HIS A 110 -0.42 -15.50 5.15
C HIS A 110 0.07 -16.26 3.91
N GLN A 111 0.86 -17.31 4.06
CA GLN A 111 1.40 -18.12 2.96
C GLN A 111 0.33 -18.63 1.98
N GLY A 112 -0.88 -18.96 2.48
CA GLY A 112 -1.99 -19.40 1.63
C GLY A 112 -2.43 -18.33 0.60
N MET A 113 -2.42 -17.06 0.99
CA MET A 113 -2.72 -15.94 0.08
C MET A 113 -1.59 -15.75 -0.96
N ALA A 114 -0.33 -15.93 -0.55
CA ALA A 114 0.81 -15.84 -1.45
C ALA A 114 0.80 -16.93 -2.56
N ARG A 115 0.10 -18.05 -2.34
CA ARG A 115 -0.06 -19.14 -3.33
C ARG A 115 -1.08 -18.84 -4.42
N LEU A 116 -1.94 -17.83 -4.25
CA LEU A 116 -2.97 -17.50 -5.25
C LEU A 116 -2.35 -17.04 -6.56
N GLY A 117 -2.88 -17.54 -7.69
CA GLY A 117 -2.31 -17.33 -9.03
C GLY A 117 -2.28 -15.88 -9.50
N PHE A 118 -3.23 -15.06 -9.03
CA PHE A 118 -3.36 -13.65 -9.36
C PHE A 118 -2.63 -12.72 -8.36
N ASN A 119 -1.91 -13.27 -7.38
CA ASN A 119 -1.18 -12.48 -6.39
C ASN A 119 0.12 -11.94 -7.00
N GLN A 120 0.32 -10.63 -6.93
CA GLN A 120 1.48 -9.91 -7.45
C GLN A 120 2.58 -9.69 -6.38
N THR A 121 2.49 -10.35 -5.23
CA THR A 121 3.41 -10.19 -4.08
C THR A 121 4.89 -10.40 -4.45
N PHE A 122 5.17 -11.19 -5.50
CA PHE A 122 6.54 -11.49 -5.93
C PHE A 122 7.03 -10.59 -7.06
N GLN A 123 6.22 -9.64 -7.50
CA GLN A 123 6.64 -8.62 -8.44
C GLN A 123 7.30 -7.47 -7.68
N LEU A 124 8.46 -7.03 -8.17
CA LEU A 124 9.16 -5.86 -7.66
C LEU A 124 9.02 -4.73 -8.68
N ASP A 125 8.44 -3.62 -8.26
CA ASP A 125 8.41 -2.38 -9.03
C ASP A 125 9.59 -1.48 -8.62
N ILE A 126 10.53 -1.29 -9.53
CA ILE A 126 11.65 -0.36 -9.35
C ILE A 126 11.30 0.93 -10.06
N THR A 127 11.00 1.95 -9.28
CA THR A 127 10.65 3.28 -9.79
C THR A 127 11.83 4.24 -9.65
N SER A 128 12.31 4.78 -10.76
CA SER A 128 13.32 5.84 -10.81
C SER A 128 12.69 7.19 -11.11
N ARG A 129 13.15 8.23 -10.42
CA ARG A 129 12.69 9.62 -10.64
C ARG A 129 13.86 10.58 -10.59
N THR A 130 14.03 11.36 -11.64
CA THR A 130 14.96 12.49 -11.64
C THR A 130 14.22 13.74 -11.22
N ILE A 131 14.69 14.36 -10.14
CA ILE A 131 14.03 15.52 -9.52
C ILE A 131 14.96 16.72 -9.60
N GLN A 132 14.49 17.81 -10.19
CA GLN A 132 15.18 19.09 -10.19
C GLN A 132 14.85 19.85 -8.90
N LEU A 133 15.88 20.14 -8.09
CA LEU A 133 15.74 20.93 -6.88
C LEU A 133 16.38 22.30 -7.08
N PRO A 134 15.59 23.39 -7.13
CA PRO A 134 16.11 24.74 -7.24
C PRO A 134 17.02 25.06 -6.02
N GLY A 135 18.21 25.57 -6.30
CA GLY A 135 19.18 25.93 -5.24
C GLY A 135 20.01 24.75 -4.70
N LEU A 136 19.91 23.55 -5.31
CA LEU A 136 20.83 22.46 -5.00
C LEU A 136 22.26 22.87 -5.40
N PRO A 137 23.25 22.75 -4.50
CA PRO A 137 24.65 23.01 -4.84
C PRO A 137 25.13 22.09 -5.99
N PRO A 138 25.97 22.59 -6.92
CA PRO A 138 26.45 21.80 -8.05
C PRO A 138 27.09 20.47 -7.69
N GLU A 139 27.71 20.38 -6.52
CA GLU A 139 28.37 19.18 -5.99
C GLU A 139 27.40 18.01 -5.75
N TRP A 140 26.10 18.32 -5.65
CA TRP A 140 25.04 17.35 -5.43
C TRP A 140 24.27 16.99 -6.73
N ASP A 141 24.70 17.55 -7.85
CA ASP A 141 24.08 17.18 -9.13
C ASP A 141 24.36 15.72 -9.45
N GLY A 142 23.33 14.99 -9.84
CA GLY A 142 23.40 13.54 -10.07
C GLY A 142 23.38 12.69 -8.79
N PHE A 143 23.20 13.28 -7.61
CA PHE A 143 23.12 12.54 -6.35
C PHE A 143 21.93 11.58 -6.34
N SER A 144 22.18 10.32 -6.03
CA SER A 144 21.19 9.26 -6.07
C SER A 144 20.82 8.72 -4.68
N ILE A 145 19.52 8.55 -4.45
CA ILE A 145 18.99 7.98 -3.20
C ILE A 145 18.10 6.78 -3.55
N VAL A 146 18.41 5.63 -2.96
CA VAL A 146 17.47 4.51 -2.95
C VAL A 146 16.66 4.53 -1.65
N GLN A 147 15.34 4.36 -1.77
CA GLN A 147 14.45 4.33 -0.62
C GLN A 147 13.71 3.00 -0.54
N TRP A 148 13.76 2.37 0.63
CA TRP A 148 12.91 1.27 1.03
C TRP A 148 11.94 1.74 2.11
N THR A 149 10.73 1.19 2.09
CA THR A 149 9.72 1.46 3.13
C THR A 149 8.78 0.28 3.27
N ASP A 150 8.17 0.11 4.43
CA ASP A 150 7.09 -0.86 4.66
C ASP A 150 7.44 -2.30 4.25
N LEU A 151 8.63 -2.77 4.61
CA LEU A 151 9.08 -4.15 4.28
C LEU A 151 8.23 -5.21 4.96
N HIS A 152 7.73 -4.90 6.17
CA HIS A 152 6.84 -5.77 6.93
C HIS A 152 7.27 -7.23 6.92
N LEU A 153 8.48 -7.51 7.45
CA LEU A 153 9.00 -8.88 7.54
C LEU A 153 8.07 -9.73 8.41
N THR A 154 7.18 -10.47 7.76
CA THR A 154 6.18 -11.36 8.39
C THR A 154 6.51 -12.84 8.22
N GLY A 155 7.52 -13.15 7.40
CA GLY A 155 7.84 -14.52 6.98
C GLY A 155 6.90 -15.09 5.91
N THR A 156 5.92 -14.33 5.44
CA THR A 156 5.04 -14.76 4.33
C THR A 156 5.80 -14.88 3.01
N ILE A 157 6.75 -13.99 2.79
CA ILE A 157 7.73 -14.01 1.70
C ILE A 157 9.03 -14.57 2.30
N ASP A 158 9.67 -15.49 1.58
CA ASP A 158 10.94 -16.10 1.96
C ASP A 158 12.08 -15.06 1.92
N LEU A 159 13.09 -15.24 2.76
CA LEU A 159 14.27 -14.38 2.84
C LEU A 159 14.97 -14.16 1.48
N ARG A 160 15.01 -15.19 0.61
CA ARG A 160 15.63 -15.10 -0.73
C ARG A 160 15.08 -13.98 -1.59
N TRP A 161 13.80 -13.63 -1.44
CA TRP A 161 13.21 -12.50 -2.14
C TRP A 161 13.83 -11.18 -1.71
N PHE A 162 14.02 -11.01 -0.40
CA PHE A 162 14.65 -9.80 0.14
C PHE A 162 16.13 -9.72 -0.17
N GLU A 163 16.84 -10.86 -0.18
CA GLU A 163 18.24 -10.92 -0.60
C GLU A 163 18.38 -10.51 -2.07
N GLU A 164 17.48 -10.96 -2.95
CA GLU A 164 17.47 -10.57 -4.36
C GLU A 164 17.16 -9.06 -4.53
N VAL A 165 16.25 -8.49 -3.72
CA VAL A 165 16.00 -7.04 -3.71
C VAL A 165 17.26 -6.26 -3.29
N VAL A 166 18.04 -6.79 -2.35
CA VAL A 166 19.34 -6.18 -1.98
C VAL A 166 20.32 -6.18 -3.15
N GLU A 167 20.49 -7.32 -3.83
CA GLU A 167 21.38 -7.39 -4.99
C GLU A 167 20.96 -6.38 -6.08
N LEU A 168 19.66 -6.33 -6.39
CA LEU A 168 19.13 -5.35 -7.36
C LEU A 168 19.30 -3.89 -6.88
N THR A 169 19.28 -3.66 -5.58
CA THR A 169 19.53 -2.33 -5.01
C THR A 169 21.00 -1.95 -5.16
N ASN A 170 21.91 -2.88 -4.91
CA ASN A 170 23.35 -2.67 -5.03
C ASN A 170 23.77 -2.47 -6.51
N GLU A 171 23.11 -3.13 -7.46
CA GLU A 171 23.30 -2.89 -8.91
C GLU A 171 23.00 -1.43 -9.31
N LEU A 172 22.21 -0.69 -8.53
CA LEU A 172 21.94 0.75 -8.78
C LEU A 172 23.07 1.67 -8.33
N GLU A 173 24.05 1.18 -7.57
CA GLU A 173 25.18 1.94 -7.02
C GLU A 173 24.77 3.28 -6.37
N PRO A 174 23.79 3.29 -5.44
CA PRO A 174 23.27 4.53 -4.91
C PRO A 174 24.32 5.29 -4.07
N ASP A 175 24.22 6.61 -4.07
CA ASP A 175 25.04 7.43 -3.16
C ASP A 175 24.56 7.31 -1.72
N LEU A 176 23.25 7.19 -1.50
CA LEU A 176 22.63 7.05 -0.20
C LEU A 176 21.51 5.98 -0.23
N ALA A 177 21.44 5.15 0.81
CA ALA A 177 20.34 4.25 1.03
C ALA A 177 19.55 4.64 2.29
N VAL A 178 18.22 4.74 2.17
CA VAL A 178 17.36 5.09 3.29
C VAL A 178 16.24 4.09 3.46
N CYS A 179 15.93 3.71 4.69
CA CYS A 179 14.77 2.93 5.03
C CYS A 179 13.86 3.72 5.98
N THR A 180 12.61 3.92 5.57
CA THR A 180 11.69 4.85 6.25
C THR A 180 10.70 4.15 7.18
N GLY A 181 11.08 2.99 7.74
CA GLY A 181 10.37 2.30 8.82
C GLY A 181 9.46 1.18 8.37
N ASP A 182 8.75 0.60 9.35
CA ASP A 182 7.90 -0.58 9.23
C ASP A 182 8.66 -1.78 8.64
N LEU A 183 9.80 -2.10 9.29
CA LEU A 183 10.75 -3.12 8.83
C LEU A 183 10.30 -4.53 9.21
N VAL A 184 9.94 -4.74 10.49
CA VAL A 184 9.75 -6.07 11.07
C VAL A 184 8.44 -6.15 11.84
N ASP A 185 7.53 -7.00 11.39
CA ASP A 185 6.30 -7.34 12.12
C ASP A 185 6.48 -8.54 13.07
N ASN A 186 7.44 -9.41 12.78
CA ASN A 186 7.74 -10.60 13.58
C ASN A 186 9.19 -10.54 14.10
N VAL A 187 9.35 -10.42 15.41
CA VAL A 187 10.66 -10.34 16.07
C VAL A 187 11.56 -11.56 15.84
N ASP A 188 10.98 -12.73 15.54
CA ASP A 188 11.75 -13.94 15.20
C ASP A 188 12.55 -13.78 13.89
N LEU A 189 12.23 -12.76 13.09
CA LEU A 189 12.89 -12.48 11.82
C LEU A 189 13.94 -11.38 11.90
N LEU A 190 14.29 -10.90 13.10
CA LEU A 190 15.36 -9.92 13.28
C LEU A 190 16.70 -10.39 12.71
N ASP A 191 16.96 -11.70 12.73
CA ASP A 191 18.16 -12.31 12.15
C ASP A 191 18.24 -12.17 10.62
N TRP A 192 17.14 -11.75 9.97
CA TRP A 192 17.14 -11.46 8.54
C TRP A 192 17.77 -10.08 8.22
N LEU A 193 17.75 -9.14 9.17
CA LEU A 193 18.25 -7.79 8.94
C LEU A 193 19.73 -7.73 8.53
N PRO A 194 20.67 -8.49 9.14
CA PRO A 194 22.06 -8.51 8.66
C PRO A 194 22.21 -9.03 7.23
N ARG A 195 21.34 -9.94 6.80
CA ARG A 195 21.34 -10.56 5.47
C ARG A 195 20.61 -9.73 4.42
N THR A 196 19.83 -8.76 4.82
CA THR A 196 19.04 -7.87 3.97
C THR A 196 19.58 -6.44 4.06
N LEU A 197 18.99 -5.58 4.88
CA LEU A 197 19.43 -4.20 5.05
C LEU A 197 20.91 -4.08 5.42
N GLY A 198 21.46 -5.06 6.15
CA GLY A 198 22.87 -5.15 6.49
C GLY A 198 23.81 -5.28 5.29
N ARG A 199 23.31 -5.74 4.12
CA ARG A 199 24.10 -5.94 2.89
C ARG A 199 23.86 -4.87 1.83
N VAL A 200 22.94 -3.93 2.06
CA VAL A 200 22.75 -2.79 1.14
C VAL A 200 24.00 -1.94 1.12
N GLU A 201 24.51 -1.65 -0.07
CA GLU A 201 25.69 -0.83 -0.28
C GLU A 201 25.29 0.57 -0.78
N ALA A 202 25.92 1.60 -0.22
CA ALA A 202 25.77 2.98 -0.66
C ALA A 202 27.02 3.78 -0.31
N LYS A 203 27.46 4.69 -1.19
CA LYS A 203 28.74 5.42 -1.05
C LYS A 203 28.83 6.25 0.23
N LEU A 204 27.73 6.90 0.63
CA LEU A 204 27.65 7.75 1.83
C LEU A 204 26.95 7.05 3.01
N GLY A 205 26.66 5.77 2.86
CA GLY A 205 26.08 4.97 3.92
C GLY A 205 24.57 4.74 3.79
N ARG A 206 24.08 4.03 4.79
CA ARG A 206 22.67 3.63 4.88
C ARG A 206 22.08 4.09 6.20
N TYR A 207 20.88 4.61 6.13
CA TYR A 207 20.16 5.18 7.28
C TYR A 207 18.78 4.59 7.37
N PHE A 208 18.27 4.44 8.58
CA PHE A 208 16.91 3.97 8.80
C PHE A 208 16.26 4.73 9.95
N ILE A 209 14.95 4.78 9.91
CA ILE A 209 14.10 5.19 11.02
C ILE A 209 13.17 4.03 11.37
N LEU A 210 12.70 4.01 12.60
CA LEU A 210 11.68 3.05 13.02
C LEU A 210 10.30 3.56 12.62
N GLY A 211 9.46 2.65 12.19
CA GLY A 211 8.05 2.90 11.91
C GLY A 211 7.16 2.56 13.11
N ASN A 212 5.86 2.48 12.87
CA ASN A 212 4.92 2.15 13.95
C ASN A 212 4.77 0.63 14.20
N HIS A 213 5.35 -0.21 13.36
CA HIS A 213 5.36 -1.67 13.50
C HIS A 213 6.65 -2.21 14.13
N ASP A 214 7.73 -1.45 14.10
CA ASP A 214 9.04 -1.83 14.63
C ASP A 214 9.13 -1.84 16.16
#